data_a57a21be0b5ebe3f134dccd2edcf7879
#
_entry.id   a57a21be0b5ebe3f134dccd2edcf7879
#
_cell.length_a   1.000
_cell.length_b   1.000
_cell.length_c   1.000
_cell.angle_alpha   90.00
_cell.angle_beta   90.00
_cell.angle_gamma   90.00
#
_symmetry.space_group_name_H-M   'P 1'
#
loop_
_entity.id
_entity.type
_entity.pdbx_description
1 polymer ?
#
loop_
_entity_poly.entity_id
_entity_poly.type
_entity_poly.pdbx_seq_one_letter_code
_entity_poly.pdbx_strand_id
1 'polypeptide(L)'
;SGSGRCRGAGGVGLSGPKAREAQLSLDNGSARVNGFLSKEQIDRVVRANQAAIKYCFEVEMQRQPKLEGAVHMNWRIALDGRVTVVRVAKTTLGNASVEGCMSRQIKRWVFPKPDGGEVEVTYPFLLRGS
;
A
#
# COMPACT_ATOMS: atom_id res chain seq x y z
N SER A 1 27.85 -5.40 -19.68
CA SER A 1 27.26 -5.29 -19.87
C SER A 1 26.74 -5.14 -19.89
N GLY A 2 27.27 -5.25 -19.55
CA GLY A 2 26.64 -5.05 -19.57
C GLY A 2 26.18 -5.02 -19.42
N SER A 3 26.55 -4.96 -19.15
CA SER A 3 25.90 -4.91 -19.07
C SER A 3 25.19 -4.88 -18.87
N GLY A 4 25.51 -5.03 -18.57
CA GLY A 4 24.73 -4.97 -18.37
C GLY A 4 24.23 -5.17 -18.02
N ARG A 5 24.31 -5.09 -17.67
CA ARG A 5 23.68 -5.34 -17.36
C ARG A 5 23.07 -5.60 -17.06
N CYS A 6 23.40 -5.66 -16.80
CA CYS A 6 22.68 -5.99 -16.50
C CYS A 6 22.12 -6.05 -16.14
N ARG A 7 22.28 -6.03 -15.79
CA ARG A 7 21.63 -6.25 -15.42
C ARG A 7 20.99 -6.70 -15.18
N GLY A 8 21.39 -6.91 -15.03
CA GLY A 8 20.70 -7.34 -14.67
C GLY A 8 20.36 -7.89 -14.19
N ALA A 9 20.68 -7.96 -13.96
CA ALA A 9 20.36 -8.55 -13.50
C ALA A 9 20.03 -8.89 -12.97
N GLY A 10 20.23 -8.89 -12.81
CA GLY A 10 20.00 -9.21 -12.23
C GLY A 10 19.89 -9.61 -11.62
N GLY A 11 20.00 -9.63 -11.39
CA GLY A 11 19.94 -9.97 -10.81
C GLY A 11 20.02 -10.40 -10.18
N VAL A 12 20.19 -10.12 -9.93
CA VAL A 12 20.30 -10.69 -9.49
C VAL A 12 20.27 -11.06 -8.69
N GLY A 13 20.35 -10.92 -8.33
CA GLY A 13 20.37 -11.35 -7.73
C GLY A 13 20.43 -11.70 -6.85
N LEU A 14 20.62 -11.55 -6.44
CA LEU A 14 20.64 -11.99 -5.76
C LEU A 14 20.89 -12.47 -4.98
N SER A 15 21.05 -12.43 -5.06
CA SER A 15 21.38 -13.10 -4.10
C SER A 15 22.21 -12.85 -2.99
N GLY A 16 23.01 -13.28 -2.60
CA GLY A 16 23.81 -12.92 -1.54
C GLY A 16 23.07 -12.65 -0.30
N PRO A 17 23.59 -11.84 0.56
CA PRO A 17 22.88 -11.56 1.78
C PRO A 17 21.62 -11.05 1.32
N LYS A 18 20.60 -11.67 1.74
CA LYS A 18 19.43 -11.29 1.27
C LYS A 18 19.04 -9.99 1.64
N ALA A 19 18.62 -9.24 0.66
CA ALA A 19 17.97 -8.00 0.91
C ALA A 19 16.80 -8.27 1.82
N ARG A 20 16.53 -7.36 2.72
CA ARG A 20 15.39 -7.50 3.57
C ARG A 20 14.15 -7.32 2.76
N GLU A 21 13.26 -8.23 2.93
CA GLU A 21 11.96 -8.13 2.30
C GLU A 21 10.97 -7.56 3.26
N ALA A 22 10.16 -6.65 2.79
CA ALA A 22 9.07 -6.11 3.59
C ALA A 22 7.96 -7.12 3.66
N GLN A 23 7.27 -7.13 4.78
CA GLN A 23 6.08 -7.94 4.95
C GLN A 23 4.90 -7.01 5.10
N LEU A 24 3.91 -7.20 4.28
CA LEU A 24 2.69 -6.41 4.31
C LEU A 24 1.54 -7.34 4.64
N SER A 25 0.86 -7.05 5.74
CA SER A 25 -0.34 -7.77 6.11
C SER A 25 -1.54 -6.87 5.89
N LEU A 26 -2.54 -7.41 5.24
CA LEU A 26 -3.78 -6.70 4.96
C LEU A 26 -4.89 -7.31 5.80
N ASP A 27 -5.52 -6.49 6.61
CA ASP A 27 -6.56 -6.96 7.53
C ASP A 27 -7.91 -6.38 7.12
N ASN A 28 -8.58 -7.05 6.19
CA ASN A 28 -9.87 -6.55 5.75
C ASN A 28 -10.96 -6.75 6.81
N GLY A 29 -10.72 -7.60 7.80
CA GLY A 29 -11.65 -7.77 8.91
C GLY A 29 -11.76 -6.51 9.76
N SER A 30 -10.67 -5.74 9.83
CA SER A 30 -10.66 -4.49 10.57
C SER A 30 -10.93 -3.29 9.68
N ALA A 31 -11.11 -3.51 8.39
CA ALA A 31 -11.39 -2.43 7.46
C ALA A 31 -12.82 -1.94 7.67
N ARG A 32 -13.03 -0.66 7.45
CA ARG A 32 -14.35 -0.05 7.55
C ARG A 32 -14.73 0.54 6.21
N VAL A 33 -15.93 0.22 5.77
CA VAL A 33 -16.43 0.70 4.48
C VAL A 33 -17.81 1.31 4.73
N ASN A 34 -17.93 2.60 4.47
CA ASN A 34 -19.20 3.29 4.57
C ASN A 34 -19.68 3.63 3.18
N GLY A 35 -20.71 2.96 2.72
CA GLY A 35 -21.28 3.20 1.40
C GLY A 35 -21.57 1.90 0.67
N PHE A 36 -21.79 2.00 -0.62
CA PHE A 36 -22.32 0.91 -1.42
C PHE A 36 -21.27 0.11 -2.18
N LEU A 37 -20.15 -0.17 -1.53
CA LEU A 37 -19.19 -1.17 -2.01
C LEU A 37 -18.94 -2.13 -0.88
N SER A 38 -18.73 -3.39 -1.20
CA SER A 38 -18.47 -4.40 -0.16
C SER A 38 -17.00 -4.39 0.23
N LYS A 39 -16.70 -4.95 1.39
CA LYS A 39 -15.31 -5.11 1.82
C LYS A 39 -14.53 -5.96 0.82
N GLU A 40 -15.20 -6.96 0.22
CA GLU A 40 -14.55 -7.82 -0.76
C GLU A 40 -14.15 -7.05 -2.01
N GLN A 41 -14.98 -6.12 -2.45
CA GLN A 41 -14.65 -5.30 -3.61
C GLN A 41 -13.48 -4.37 -3.31
N ILE A 42 -13.47 -3.80 -2.12
CA ILE A 42 -12.37 -2.95 -1.67
C ILE A 42 -11.09 -3.76 -1.55
N ASP A 43 -11.17 -4.91 -0.87
CA ASP A 43 -10.01 -5.76 -0.63
C ASP A 43 -9.38 -6.24 -1.92
N ARG A 44 -10.21 -6.52 -2.92
CA ARG A 44 -9.70 -6.98 -4.22
C ARG A 44 -8.78 -5.94 -4.86
N VAL A 45 -9.18 -4.69 -4.83
CA VAL A 45 -8.37 -3.61 -5.40
C VAL A 45 -7.11 -3.40 -4.58
N VAL A 46 -7.23 -3.42 -3.25
CA VAL A 46 -6.09 -3.25 -2.36
C VAL A 46 -5.07 -4.35 -2.63
N ARG A 47 -5.51 -5.60 -2.70
CA ARG A 47 -4.61 -6.73 -2.93
C ARG A 47 -3.98 -6.70 -4.32
N ALA A 48 -4.72 -6.23 -5.30
CA ALA A 48 -4.19 -6.11 -6.65
C ALA A 48 -3.08 -5.07 -6.73
N ASN A 49 -3.06 -4.12 -5.79
CA ASN A 49 -2.09 -3.04 -5.77
C ASN A 49 -1.13 -3.09 -4.58
N GLN A 50 -1.14 -4.20 -3.85
CA GLN A 50 -0.35 -4.27 -2.61
C GLN A 50 1.15 -4.16 -2.84
N ALA A 51 1.63 -4.56 -4.02
CA ALA A 51 3.05 -4.46 -4.31
C ALA A 51 3.55 -3.02 -4.28
N ALA A 52 2.72 -2.08 -4.71
CA ALA A 52 3.10 -0.66 -4.69
C ALA A 52 3.22 -0.15 -3.24
N ILE A 53 2.33 -0.60 -2.37
CA ILE A 53 2.40 -0.22 -0.96
C ILE A 53 3.64 -0.84 -0.32
N LYS A 54 3.89 -2.10 -0.61
CA LYS A 54 5.06 -2.80 -0.10
C LYS A 54 6.34 -2.10 -0.54
N TYR A 55 6.38 -1.66 -1.78
CA TYR A 55 7.55 -0.96 -2.33
C TYR A 55 7.80 0.35 -1.57
N CYS A 56 6.75 1.09 -1.24
CA CYS A 56 6.89 2.33 -0.46
C CYS A 56 7.63 2.07 0.85
N PHE A 57 7.30 0.95 1.47
CA PHE A 57 7.93 0.58 2.73
C PHE A 57 9.37 0.10 2.52
N GLU A 58 9.59 -0.70 1.48
CA GLU A 58 10.91 -1.27 1.21
C GLU A 58 11.96 -0.20 0.94
N VAL A 59 11.58 0.87 0.27
CA VAL A 59 12.51 1.97 0.00
C VAL A 59 13.02 2.58 1.30
N GLU A 60 12.11 2.82 2.25
CA GLU A 60 12.51 3.40 3.54
C GLU A 60 13.22 2.39 4.44
N MET A 61 12.90 1.13 4.28
CA MET A 61 13.51 0.08 5.08
C MET A 61 15.02 -0.03 4.83
N GLN A 62 15.48 0.42 3.66
CA GLN A 62 16.90 0.47 3.35
C GLN A 62 17.62 1.40 4.32
N ARG A 63 16.94 2.45 4.75
CA ARG A 63 17.49 3.45 5.65
C ARG A 63 17.19 3.16 7.10
N GLN A 64 16.07 2.51 7.37
CA GLN A 64 15.64 2.19 8.72
C GLN A 64 15.21 0.72 8.77
N PRO A 65 16.19 -0.20 8.90
CA PRO A 65 15.87 -1.64 8.82
C PRO A 65 14.91 -2.15 9.87
N LYS A 66 14.76 -1.42 10.97
CA LYS A 66 13.87 -1.85 12.04
C LYS A 66 12.49 -1.19 11.96
N LEU A 67 12.24 -0.48 10.88
CA LEU A 67 10.97 0.20 10.71
C LEU A 67 9.83 -0.80 10.67
N GLU A 68 8.82 -0.57 11.49
CA GLU A 68 7.63 -1.40 11.48
C GLU A 68 6.48 -0.67 12.15
N GLY A 69 5.28 -1.05 11.81
CA GLY A 69 4.10 -0.44 12.40
C GLY A 69 2.90 -0.61 11.53
N ALA A 70 1.81 0.01 11.95
CA ALA A 70 0.55 -0.03 11.22
C ALA A 70 0.23 1.38 10.72
N VAL A 71 -0.31 1.45 9.52
CA VAL A 71 -0.80 2.69 8.96
C VAL A 71 -2.25 2.46 8.55
N HIS A 72 -3.15 3.20 9.17
CA HIS A 72 -4.55 3.12 8.83
C HIS A 72 -4.84 4.24 7.84
N MET A 73 -5.05 3.87 6.59
CA MET A 73 -5.30 4.86 5.54
C MET A 73 -6.80 5.04 5.36
N ASN A 74 -7.19 6.28 5.14
CA ASN A 74 -8.58 6.61 4.89
C ASN A 74 -8.67 7.29 3.53
N TRP A 75 -9.61 6.83 2.72
CA TRP A 75 -9.80 7.45 1.41
C TRP A 75 -11.27 7.44 1.03
N ARG A 76 -11.59 8.29 0.08
CA ARG A 76 -12.96 8.43 -0.41
C ARG A 76 -13.01 8.08 -1.88
N ILE A 77 -14.01 7.30 -2.25
CA ILE A 77 -14.21 6.85 -3.62
C ILE A 77 -15.43 7.59 -4.17
N ALA A 78 -15.21 8.28 -5.28
CA ALA A 78 -16.28 9.04 -5.93
C ALA A 78 -17.16 8.12 -6.77
N LEU A 79 -18.22 8.67 -7.30
CA LEU A 79 -19.20 7.91 -8.08
C LEU A 79 -18.62 7.27 -9.33
N ASP A 80 -17.51 7.79 -9.84
CA ASP A 80 -16.84 7.21 -11.00
C ASP A 80 -15.81 6.14 -10.63
N GLY A 81 -15.68 5.82 -9.34
CA GLY A 81 -14.74 4.83 -8.85
C GLY A 81 -13.35 5.38 -8.55
N ARG A 82 -13.13 6.67 -8.77
CA ARG A 82 -11.82 7.26 -8.52
C ARG A 82 -11.69 7.72 -7.08
N VAL A 83 -10.46 7.67 -6.58
CA VAL A 83 -10.16 8.13 -5.24
C VAL A 83 -9.96 9.65 -5.29
N THR A 84 -10.71 10.37 -4.47
CA THR A 84 -10.67 11.84 -4.46
C THR A 84 -9.85 12.41 -3.31
N VAL A 85 -9.90 11.75 -2.14
CA VAL A 85 -9.18 12.22 -0.95
C VAL A 85 -8.51 11.03 -0.31
N VAL A 86 -7.25 11.20 0.10
CA VAL A 86 -6.53 10.17 0.83
C VAL A 86 -5.86 10.83 2.02
N ARG A 87 -5.96 10.21 3.18
CA ARG A 87 -5.28 10.71 4.37
C ARG A 87 -4.90 9.57 5.29
N VAL A 88 -3.99 9.84 6.20
CA VAL A 88 -3.62 8.88 7.24
C VAL A 88 -4.55 9.09 8.41
N ALA A 89 -5.36 8.08 8.71
CA ALA A 89 -6.29 8.17 9.84
C ALA A 89 -5.57 7.92 11.16
N LYS A 90 -4.61 6.97 11.14
CA LYS A 90 -3.86 6.62 12.33
C LYS A 90 -2.60 5.92 11.90
N THR A 91 -1.50 6.15 12.61
CA THR A 91 -0.25 5.49 12.27
C THR A 91 0.55 5.21 13.53
N THR A 92 1.17 4.05 13.59
CA THR A 92 2.17 3.73 14.59
C THR A 92 3.54 3.59 13.92
N LEU A 93 3.58 3.69 12.59
CA LEU A 93 4.83 3.63 11.84
C LEU A 93 5.62 4.93 12.01
N GLY A 94 4.94 6.06 11.95
CA GLY A 94 5.57 7.34 12.18
C GLY A 94 6.59 7.75 11.13
N ASN A 95 6.42 7.32 9.89
CA ASN A 95 7.36 7.64 8.82
C ASN A 95 6.62 8.37 7.70
N ALA A 96 6.88 9.67 7.61
CA ALA A 96 6.18 10.52 6.64
C ALA A 96 6.47 10.13 5.19
N SER A 97 7.66 9.63 4.92
CA SER A 97 8.02 9.22 3.55
C SER A 97 7.20 8.03 3.09
N VAL A 98 7.04 7.03 3.95
CA VAL A 98 6.22 5.87 3.63
C VAL A 98 4.77 6.28 3.48
N GLU A 99 4.28 7.06 4.44
CA GLU A 99 2.86 7.46 4.44
C GLU A 99 2.52 8.31 3.22
N GLY A 100 3.41 9.22 2.85
CA GLY A 100 3.21 10.03 1.66
C GLY A 100 3.24 9.20 0.37
N CYS A 101 4.14 8.23 0.32
CA CYS A 101 4.22 7.33 -0.81
C CYS A 101 2.93 6.51 -0.93
N MET A 102 2.45 5.97 0.20
CA MET A 102 1.20 5.21 0.21
C MET A 102 0.03 6.07 -0.26
N SER A 103 -0.03 7.31 0.21
CA SER A 103 -1.11 8.21 -0.18
C SER A 103 -1.12 8.44 -1.69
N ARG A 104 0.06 8.64 -2.29
CA ARG A 104 0.17 8.84 -3.72
C ARG A 104 -0.27 7.60 -4.51
N GLN A 105 0.08 6.42 -4.00
CA GLN A 105 -0.32 5.18 -4.66
C GLN A 105 -1.82 4.98 -4.59
N ILE A 106 -2.42 5.15 -3.41
CA ILE A 106 -3.85 4.95 -3.24
C ILE A 106 -4.65 5.93 -4.10
N LYS A 107 -4.15 7.14 -4.27
CA LYS A 107 -4.82 8.16 -5.07
C LYS A 107 -4.99 7.73 -6.52
N ARG A 108 -4.16 6.81 -7.00
CA ARG A 108 -4.21 6.31 -8.36
C ARG A 108 -5.12 5.11 -8.56
N TRP A 109 -5.60 4.53 -7.46
CA TRP A 109 -6.40 3.32 -7.55
C TRP A 109 -7.78 3.63 -8.12
N VAL A 110 -8.33 2.63 -8.80
CA VAL A 110 -9.67 2.74 -9.37
C VAL A 110 -10.50 1.60 -8.81
N PHE A 111 -11.63 1.94 -8.25
CA PHE A 111 -12.54 0.98 -7.65
C PHE A 111 -13.78 0.82 -8.52
N PRO A 112 -14.59 -0.22 -8.28
CA PRO A 112 -15.89 -0.30 -8.96
C PRO A 112 -16.71 0.94 -8.63
N LYS A 113 -17.54 1.36 -9.55
CA LYS A 113 -18.37 2.53 -9.34
C LYS A 113 -19.39 2.25 -8.23
N PRO A 114 -19.42 3.08 -7.19
CA PRO A 114 -20.41 2.89 -6.12
C PRO A 114 -21.80 3.14 -6.67
N ASP A 115 -22.76 2.36 -6.15
CA ASP A 115 -24.12 2.50 -6.59
C ASP A 115 -24.90 3.19 -5.50
N GLY A 116 -25.00 4.51 -5.58
CA GLY A 116 -25.80 5.27 -4.66
C GLY A 116 -25.10 6.35 -3.86
N GLY A 117 -23.80 6.54 -4.05
CA GLY A 117 -23.12 7.61 -3.35
C GLY A 117 -21.64 7.33 -3.19
N GLU A 118 -20.93 8.32 -2.68
CA GLU A 118 -19.50 8.16 -2.40
C GLU A 118 -19.30 7.15 -1.28
N VAL A 119 -18.13 6.51 -1.31
CA VAL A 119 -17.79 5.50 -0.32
C VAL A 119 -16.55 5.97 0.43
N GLU A 120 -16.58 5.83 1.74
CA GLU A 120 -15.43 6.11 2.57
C GLU A 120 -14.86 4.80 3.09
N VAL A 121 -13.53 4.65 2.97
CA VAL A 121 -12.85 3.43 3.38
C VAL A 121 -11.75 3.78 4.38
N THR A 122 -11.65 2.99 5.44
CA THR A 122 -10.50 3.03 6.33
C THR A 122 -9.92 1.62 6.36
N TYR A 123 -8.66 1.49 5.98
CA TYR A 123 -8.05 0.18 5.80
C TYR A 123 -6.69 0.14 6.50
N PRO A 124 -6.46 -0.84 7.38
CA PRO A 124 -5.18 -0.94 8.08
C PRO A 124 -4.16 -1.72 7.25
N PHE A 125 -2.96 -1.16 7.16
CA PHE A 125 -1.83 -1.81 6.52
C PHE A 125 -0.78 -2.06 7.59
N LEU A 126 -0.42 -3.32 7.79
CA LEU A 126 0.59 -3.69 8.77
C LEU A 126 1.88 -3.94 8.03
N LEU A 127 2.91 -3.18 8.36
CA LEU A 127 4.18 -3.19 7.65
C LEU A 127 5.30 -3.54 8.60
N ARG A 128 6.17 -4.45 8.18
CA ARG A 128 7.35 -4.75 8.97
C ARG A 128 8.42 -5.39 8.08
N GLY A 129 9.66 -5.32 8.53
CA GLY A 129 10.75 -5.99 7.85
C GLY A 129 10.82 -7.45 8.25
N SER A 130 11.45 -8.25 7.43
CA SER A 130 11.67 -9.66 7.74
C SER A 130 12.99 -9.87 8.47
#